data_15414f7d84b1d590aabec44fe0d1d189
#
_entry.id   15414f7d84b1d590aabec44fe0d1d189
#
_cell.length_a   1.000
_cell.length_b   1.000
_cell.length_c   1.000
_cell.angle_alpha   90.00
_cell.angle_beta   90.00
_cell.angle_gamma   90.00
#
_symmetry.space_group_name_H-M   'P 1'
#
loop_
_entity.id
_entity.type
_entity.pdbx_description
1 polymer ?
#
loop_
_entity_poly.entity_id
_entity_poly.type
_entity_poly.pdbx_seq_one_letter_code
_entity_poly.pdbx_strand_id
1 'polypeptide(L)'
;ISIYNTVRSRVGRGWPTGALEYLNHHIKYFNQKEKSFLLSKIANGYYLADLDDKAINVLNDEAFLSQPYDEGLWIKGLSYYRKGKYQKASRQFLILSKISDNKWLRDAGAYWSFLSSTKDANDEITFKASLEALNKSCKPSFNIYSILSCRILDKTIQDFEFNTSLMSSDLESFLNTKLGERIQALIEIDELPIAEIELNRLQNITNDRFKRLILNFSIKNDLSSLQIKTAKYLFKDDAPIDFLYPTPKWIQGYNFNSIDPTIIISMIRQESQFSAFAKSGKSAYGLMQILPSTARMVNKKHKFKSNPRILYDPEINVETGSLYLQNLLSINYINGDLLKALISYNAGPGNLSKWMKKTTFNDDSFLLIESIPSRETRMFVERVLTNLVIYELINHNSFNYADELIATNTILIND
;
A
#
# COMPACT_ATOMS: atom_id res chain seq x y z
N ILE A 1 -30.30 -7.92 -9.39
CA ILE A 1 -29.31 -8.27 -8.34
C ILE A 1 -28.78 -9.70 -8.56
N SER A 2 -29.64 -10.66 -8.93
CA SER A 2 -29.23 -12.06 -9.12
C SER A 2 -28.22 -12.24 -10.26
N ILE A 3 -28.45 -11.65 -11.44
CA ILE A 3 -27.60 -11.81 -12.63
C ILE A 3 -26.20 -11.21 -12.37
N TYR A 4 -26.13 -10.00 -11.83
CA TYR A 4 -24.90 -9.32 -11.44
C TYR A 4 -24.05 -10.17 -10.48
N ASN A 5 -24.67 -10.70 -9.42
CA ASN A 5 -23.99 -11.53 -8.44
C ASN A 5 -23.50 -12.87 -9.05
N THR A 6 -24.25 -13.43 -10.00
CA THR A 6 -23.85 -14.66 -10.69
C THR A 6 -22.61 -14.42 -11.54
N VAL A 7 -22.55 -13.33 -12.32
CA VAL A 7 -21.34 -12.96 -13.10
C VAL A 7 -20.14 -12.81 -12.17
N ARG A 8 -20.27 -12.01 -11.10
CA ARG A 8 -19.17 -11.82 -10.13
C ARG A 8 -18.72 -13.12 -9.46
N SER A 9 -19.67 -13.97 -9.07
CA SER A 9 -19.37 -15.26 -8.44
C SER A 9 -18.60 -16.19 -9.38
N ARG A 10 -18.99 -16.25 -10.66
CA ARG A 10 -18.28 -17.07 -11.66
C ARG A 10 -16.86 -16.57 -11.89
N VAL A 11 -16.67 -15.25 -12.03
CA VAL A 11 -15.33 -14.64 -12.13
C VAL A 11 -14.49 -14.95 -10.88
N GLY A 12 -15.05 -14.76 -9.68
CA GLY A 12 -14.36 -15.01 -8.42
C GLY A 12 -13.97 -16.49 -8.20
N ARG A 13 -14.66 -17.42 -8.87
CA ARG A 13 -14.31 -18.86 -8.89
C ARG A 13 -13.32 -19.23 -10.01
N GLY A 14 -12.78 -18.26 -10.76
CA GLY A 14 -11.84 -18.48 -11.85
C GLY A 14 -12.50 -19.00 -13.14
N TRP A 15 -13.79 -18.72 -13.34
CA TRP A 15 -14.52 -19.13 -14.53
C TRP A 15 -15.07 -17.93 -15.34
N PRO A 16 -14.19 -17.09 -15.91
CA PRO A 16 -14.58 -15.88 -16.66
C PRO A 16 -15.35 -16.20 -17.95
N THR A 17 -15.04 -17.32 -18.62
CA THR A 17 -15.76 -17.76 -19.84
C THR A 17 -17.21 -18.03 -19.54
N GLY A 18 -17.53 -18.81 -18.51
CA GLY A 18 -18.91 -19.04 -18.12
C GLY A 18 -19.63 -17.81 -17.57
N ALA A 19 -18.87 -16.82 -17.06
CA ALA A 19 -19.42 -15.53 -16.69
C ALA A 19 -19.82 -14.71 -17.93
N LEU A 20 -19.01 -14.73 -19.00
CA LEU A 20 -19.29 -14.07 -20.27
C LEU A 20 -20.50 -14.67 -20.97
N GLU A 21 -20.56 -15.99 -21.07
CA GLU A 21 -21.71 -16.72 -21.64
C GLU A 21 -23.01 -16.36 -20.92
N TYR A 22 -22.94 -16.34 -19.58
CA TYR A 22 -24.11 -15.98 -18.75
C TYR A 22 -24.53 -14.52 -18.96
N LEU A 23 -23.57 -13.59 -19.05
CA LEU A 23 -23.86 -12.19 -19.35
C LEU A 23 -24.55 -12.06 -20.72
N ASN A 24 -24.03 -12.70 -21.76
CA ASN A 24 -24.56 -12.64 -23.12
C ASN A 24 -26.00 -13.15 -23.20
N HIS A 25 -26.33 -14.21 -22.46
CA HIS A 25 -27.70 -14.71 -22.35
C HIS A 25 -28.69 -13.71 -21.72
N HIS A 26 -28.19 -12.81 -20.90
CA HIS A 26 -29.00 -11.86 -20.14
C HIS A 26 -28.76 -10.40 -20.55
N ILE A 27 -28.09 -10.17 -21.67
CA ILE A 27 -27.57 -8.84 -22.08
C ILE A 27 -28.65 -7.76 -22.21
N LYS A 28 -29.88 -8.16 -22.58
CA LYS A 28 -31.04 -7.28 -22.73
C LYS A 28 -31.50 -6.59 -21.44
N TYR A 29 -31.05 -7.07 -20.29
CA TYR A 29 -31.39 -6.50 -18.97
C TYR A 29 -30.44 -5.43 -18.50
N PHE A 30 -29.38 -5.09 -19.26
CA PHE A 30 -28.34 -4.15 -18.87
C PHE A 30 -28.25 -2.97 -19.83
N ASN A 31 -28.08 -1.77 -19.28
CA ASN A 31 -27.68 -0.62 -20.05
C ASN A 31 -26.19 -0.68 -20.40
N GLN A 32 -25.69 0.24 -21.27
CA GLN A 32 -24.31 0.26 -21.74
C GLN A 32 -23.30 0.37 -20.58
N LYS A 33 -23.58 1.20 -19.57
CA LYS A 33 -22.70 1.39 -18.42
C LYS A 33 -22.60 0.13 -17.55
N GLU A 34 -23.70 -0.51 -17.27
CA GLU A 34 -23.75 -1.76 -16.51
C GLU A 34 -23.04 -2.90 -17.25
N LYS A 35 -23.25 -2.98 -18.57
CA LYS A 35 -22.57 -3.95 -19.43
C LYS A 35 -21.06 -3.72 -19.43
N SER A 36 -20.61 -2.48 -19.64
CA SER A 36 -19.19 -2.08 -19.57
C SER A 36 -18.55 -2.49 -18.24
N PHE A 37 -19.23 -2.22 -17.12
CA PHE A 37 -18.77 -2.63 -15.79
C PHE A 37 -18.62 -4.17 -15.68
N LEU A 38 -19.61 -4.96 -16.13
CA LEU A 38 -19.55 -6.42 -16.04
C LEU A 38 -18.50 -7.01 -16.97
N LEU A 39 -18.33 -6.47 -18.17
CA LEU A 39 -17.24 -6.83 -19.10
C LEU A 39 -15.88 -6.56 -18.48
N SER A 40 -15.71 -5.45 -17.75
CA SER A 40 -14.47 -5.14 -17.04
C SER A 40 -14.15 -6.17 -15.95
N LYS A 41 -15.15 -6.63 -15.19
CA LYS A 41 -14.97 -7.73 -14.22
C LYS A 41 -14.59 -9.05 -14.87
N ILE A 42 -15.20 -9.40 -16.01
CA ILE A 42 -14.89 -10.61 -16.77
C ILE A 42 -13.47 -10.53 -17.34
N ALA A 43 -13.09 -9.37 -17.90
CA ALA A 43 -11.75 -9.12 -18.40
C ALA A 43 -10.68 -9.26 -17.30
N ASN A 44 -10.95 -8.74 -16.10
CA ASN A 44 -10.08 -8.95 -14.94
C ASN A 44 -9.93 -10.45 -14.61
N GLY A 45 -10.99 -11.23 -14.69
CA GLY A 45 -10.94 -12.69 -14.52
C GLY A 45 -10.03 -13.37 -15.56
N TYR A 46 -10.08 -12.96 -16.83
CA TYR A 46 -9.19 -13.46 -17.89
C TYR A 46 -7.75 -13.01 -17.65
N TYR A 47 -7.52 -11.75 -17.28
CA TYR A 47 -6.18 -11.23 -16.99
C TYR A 47 -5.49 -12.00 -15.86
N LEU A 48 -6.22 -12.26 -14.75
CA LEU A 48 -5.71 -13.03 -13.61
C LEU A 48 -5.50 -14.53 -13.94
N ALA A 49 -6.11 -15.01 -15.02
CA ALA A 49 -5.87 -16.35 -15.58
C ALA A 49 -4.79 -16.39 -16.67
N ASP A 50 -4.04 -15.29 -16.86
CA ASP A 50 -3.01 -15.14 -17.89
C ASP A 50 -3.52 -15.27 -19.35
N LEU A 51 -4.78 -14.92 -19.56
CA LEU A 51 -5.47 -14.98 -20.85
C LEU A 51 -5.69 -13.59 -21.45
N ASP A 52 -4.59 -12.86 -21.67
CA ASP A 52 -4.60 -11.46 -22.10
C ASP A 52 -5.40 -11.20 -23.38
N ASP A 53 -5.29 -12.07 -24.38
CA ASP A 53 -6.06 -11.89 -25.63
C ASP A 53 -7.56 -11.95 -25.38
N LYS A 54 -8.02 -12.84 -24.48
CA LYS A 54 -9.43 -12.90 -24.10
C LYS A 54 -9.86 -11.67 -23.29
N ALA A 55 -9.01 -11.18 -22.39
CA ALA A 55 -9.26 -9.94 -21.65
C ALA A 55 -9.40 -8.74 -22.59
N ILE A 56 -8.49 -8.58 -23.54
CA ILE A 56 -8.53 -7.53 -24.57
C ILE A 56 -9.78 -7.66 -25.45
N ASN A 57 -10.10 -8.87 -25.92
CA ASN A 57 -11.22 -9.09 -26.83
C ASN A 57 -12.57 -8.76 -26.17
N VAL A 58 -12.77 -9.11 -24.88
CA VAL A 58 -13.97 -8.75 -24.14
C VAL A 58 -14.13 -7.23 -24.02
N LEU A 59 -13.02 -6.49 -23.91
CA LEU A 59 -12.98 -5.03 -23.81
C LEU A 59 -12.96 -4.31 -25.18
N ASN A 60 -13.13 -5.03 -26.27
CA ASN A 60 -13.42 -4.46 -27.59
C ASN A 60 -14.92 -4.41 -27.90
N ASP A 61 -15.77 -4.82 -26.98
CA ASP A 61 -17.23 -4.68 -27.10
C ASP A 61 -17.65 -3.20 -27.18
N GLU A 62 -18.66 -2.89 -27.99
CA GLU A 62 -19.15 -1.55 -28.23
C GLU A 62 -19.59 -0.82 -26.95
N ALA A 63 -20.21 -1.55 -26.00
CA ALA A 63 -20.62 -0.96 -24.73
C ALA A 63 -19.42 -0.48 -23.91
N PHE A 64 -18.30 -1.21 -23.94
CA PHE A 64 -17.08 -0.76 -23.26
C PHE A 64 -16.41 0.39 -24.01
N LEU A 65 -16.37 0.34 -25.34
CA LEU A 65 -15.72 1.39 -26.15
C LEU A 65 -16.46 2.73 -26.06
N SER A 66 -17.79 2.69 -25.97
CA SER A 66 -18.62 3.91 -25.84
C SER A 66 -18.63 4.51 -24.44
N GLN A 67 -18.59 3.67 -23.42
CA GLN A 67 -18.61 4.05 -22.00
C GLN A 67 -17.59 3.20 -21.19
N PRO A 68 -16.29 3.46 -21.35
CA PRO A 68 -15.27 2.66 -20.70
C PRO A 68 -15.33 2.79 -19.17
N TYR A 69 -15.23 1.64 -18.50
CA TYR A 69 -15.13 1.57 -17.05
C TYR A 69 -13.66 1.53 -16.63
N ASP A 70 -13.29 2.26 -15.58
CA ASP A 70 -11.92 2.47 -15.13
C ASP A 70 -11.11 1.17 -15.00
N GLU A 71 -11.67 0.18 -14.29
CA GLU A 71 -11.00 -1.11 -14.10
C GLU A 71 -10.75 -1.84 -15.44
N GLY A 72 -11.67 -1.70 -16.41
CA GLY A 72 -11.49 -2.27 -17.74
C GLY A 72 -10.35 -1.62 -18.51
N LEU A 73 -10.22 -0.30 -18.45
CA LEU A 73 -9.08 0.41 -19.04
C LEU A 73 -7.77 -0.01 -18.40
N TRP A 74 -7.75 -0.13 -17.07
CA TRP A 74 -6.61 -0.62 -16.30
C TRP A 74 -6.18 -2.01 -16.78
N ILE A 75 -7.10 -2.97 -16.79
CA ILE A 75 -6.85 -4.35 -17.22
C ILE A 75 -6.43 -4.42 -18.70
N LYS A 76 -7.07 -3.64 -19.58
CA LYS A 76 -6.71 -3.61 -21.00
C LYS A 76 -5.29 -3.06 -21.21
N GLY A 77 -4.92 -2.03 -20.44
CA GLY A 77 -3.58 -1.48 -20.41
C GLY A 77 -2.54 -2.50 -19.96
N LEU A 78 -2.75 -3.14 -18.80
CA LEU A 78 -1.87 -4.17 -18.26
C LEU A 78 -1.75 -5.38 -19.21
N SER A 79 -2.85 -5.84 -19.83
CA SER A 79 -2.83 -6.92 -20.80
C SER A 79 -1.99 -6.57 -22.03
N TYR A 80 -2.10 -5.36 -22.56
CA TYR A 80 -1.22 -4.90 -23.67
C TYR A 80 0.24 -4.79 -23.22
N TYR A 81 0.50 -4.26 -22.03
CA TYR A 81 1.86 -4.13 -21.48
C TYR A 81 2.53 -5.49 -21.34
N ARG A 82 1.86 -6.45 -20.71
CA ARG A 82 2.35 -7.83 -20.53
C ARG A 82 2.68 -8.54 -21.87
N LYS A 83 1.92 -8.20 -22.91
CA LYS A 83 2.17 -8.67 -24.28
C LYS A 83 3.23 -7.89 -25.07
N GLY A 84 3.93 -6.93 -24.46
CA GLY A 84 4.91 -6.07 -25.13
C GLY A 84 4.30 -5.08 -26.12
N LYS A 85 2.97 -4.88 -26.13
CA LYS A 85 2.29 -3.91 -27.02
C LYS A 85 2.23 -2.54 -26.37
N TYR A 86 3.40 -1.96 -26.14
CA TYR A 86 3.57 -0.80 -25.25
C TYR A 86 2.82 0.46 -25.72
N GLN A 87 2.80 0.78 -27.02
CA GLN A 87 2.00 1.89 -27.54
C GLN A 87 0.51 1.74 -27.22
N LYS A 88 -0.03 0.52 -27.40
CA LYS A 88 -1.44 0.25 -27.09
C LYS A 88 -1.70 0.34 -25.59
N ALA A 89 -0.77 -0.15 -24.78
CA ALA A 89 -0.84 -0.05 -23.32
C ALA A 89 -0.85 1.43 -22.89
N SER A 90 0.11 2.23 -23.36
CA SER A 90 0.22 3.64 -23.06
C SER A 90 -1.08 4.41 -23.36
N ARG A 91 -1.70 4.18 -24.52
CA ARG A 91 -2.98 4.82 -24.89
C ARG A 91 -4.13 4.45 -23.94
N GLN A 92 -4.23 3.18 -23.49
CA GLN A 92 -5.28 2.79 -22.54
C GLN A 92 -5.07 3.45 -21.17
N PHE A 93 -3.86 3.46 -20.66
CA PHE A 93 -3.49 4.09 -19.41
C PHE A 93 -3.67 5.63 -19.48
N LEU A 94 -3.36 6.25 -20.63
CA LEU A 94 -3.57 7.67 -20.85
C LEU A 94 -5.06 8.05 -20.81
N ILE A 95 -5.93 7.24 -21.40
CA ILE A 95 -7.39 7.43 -21.29
C ILE A 95 -7.80 7.33 -19.82
N LEU A 96 -7.37 6.29 -19.11
CA LEU A 96 -7.65 6.09 -17.69
C LEU A 96 -7.24 7.29 -16.85
N SER A 97 -6.03 7.84 -17.08
CA SER A 97 -5.54 9.01 -16.34
C SER A 97 -6.37 10.28 -16.55
N LYS A 98 -7.11 10.37 -17.66
CA LYS A 98 -7.93 11.53 -18.00
C LYS A 98 -9.36 11.44 -17.47
N ILE A 99 -9.94 10.23 -17.46
CA ILE A 99 -11.38 10.08 -17.19
C ILE A 99 -11.71 9.54 -15.81
N SER A 100 -10.74 8.93 -15.10
CA SER A 100 -11.02 8.32 -13.80
C SER A 100 -11.25 9.35 -12.70
N ASP A 101 -12.34 9.19 -11.96
CA ASP A 101 -12.59 9.93 -10.71
C ASP A 101 -11.78 9.36 -9.53
N ASN A 102 -11.33 8.11 -9.64
CA ASN A 102 -10.50 7.47 -8.65
C ASN A 102 -9.06 7.99 -8.73
N LYS A 103 -8.62 8.73 -7.71
CA LYS A 103 -7.28 9.35 -7.67
C LYS A 103 -6.16 8.33 -7.88
N TRP A 104 -6.24 7.17 -7.22
CA TRP A 104 -5.23 6.12 -7.37
C TRP A 104 -5.14 5.61 -8.81
N LEU A 105 -6.28 5.28 -9.45
CA LEU A 105 -6.31 4.81 -10.84
C LEU A 105 -5.83 5.89 -11.82
N ARG A 106 -6.13 7.16 -11.55
CA ARG A 106 -5.68 8.29 -12.36
C ARG A 106 -4.16 8.43 -12.31
N ASP A 107 -3.57 8.39 -11.11
CA ASP A 107 -2.14 8.50 -10.91
C ASP A 107 -1.40 7.26 -11.45
N ALA A 108 -1.93 6.05 -11.20
CA ALA A 108 -1.42 4.81 -11.78
C ALA A 108 -1.49 4.83 -13.31
N GLY A 109 -2.60 5.29 -13.89
CA GLY A 109 -2.75 5.46 -15.34
C GLY A 109 -1.71 6.40 -15.94
N ALA A 110 -1.43 7.53 -15.28
CA ALA A 110 -0.40 8.46 -15.71
C ALA A 110 1.00 7.84 -15.69
N TYR A 111 1.37 7.19 -14.58
CA TYR A 111 2.66 6.53 -14.42
C TYR A 111 2.86 5.42 -15.47
N TRP A 112 1.92 4.47 -15.56
CA TRP A 112 2.01 3.35 -16.49
C TRP A 112 1.90 3.75 -17.96
N SER A 113 1.19 4.86 -18.27
CA SER A 113 1.19 5.44 -19.62
C SER A 113 2.58 5.92 -19.99
N PHE A 114 3.22 6.70 -19.12
CA PHE A 114 4.59 7.18 -19.34
C PHE A 114 5.58 6.00 -19.43
N LEU A 115 5.58 5.07 -18.47
CA LEU A 115 6.44 3.89 -18.48
C LEU A 115 6.29 3.08 -19.78
N SER A 116 5.04 2.90 -20.25
CA SER A 116 4.80 2.20 -21.52
C SER A 116 5.34 2.98 -22.72
N SER A 117 5.19 4.31 -22.72
CA SER A 117 5.65 5.15 -23.85
C SER A 117 7.18 5.23 -23.95
N THR A 118 7.91 5.08 -22.83
CA THR A 118 9.40 5.03 -22.86
C THR A 118 9.94 3.72 -23.42
N LYS A 119 9.16 2.62 -23.33
CA LYS A 119 9.57 1.31 -23.91
C LYS A 119 9.39 1.24 -25.44
N ASP A 120 8.60 2.13 -26.03
CA ASP A 120 8.39 2.22 -27.48
C ASP A 120 8.22 3.68 -27.87
N ALA A 121 9.33 4.35 -28.14
CA ALA A 121 9.42 5.80 -28.38
C ALA A 121 8.93 6.26 -29.78
N ASN A 122 8.38 5.37 -30.61
CA ASN A 122 7.97 5.71 -31.98
C ASN A 122 6.68 6.56 -32.06
N ASP A 123 5.96 6.74 -30.95
CA ASP A 123 4.73 7.57 -30.89
C ASP A 123 4.97 8.82 -30.03
N GLU A 124 5.60 9.84 -30.64
CA GLU A 124 5.94 11.10 -29.96
C GLU A 124 4.71 11.82 -29.39
N ILE A 125 3.54 11.72 -30.08
CA ILE A 125 2.29 12.34 -29.61
C ILE A 125 1.84 11.70 -28.30
N THR A 126 1.81 10.37 -28.25
CA THR A 126 1.43 9.64 -27.02
C THR A 126 2.46 9.87 -25.92
N PHE A 127 3.75 9.93 -26.23
CA PHE A 127 4.80 10.24 -25.27
C PHE A 127 4.59 11.63 -24.64
N LYS A 128 4.43 12.69 -25.42
CA LYS A 128 4.17 14.05 -24.90
C LYS A 128 2.91 14.09 -24.03
N ALA A 129 1.82 13.46 -24.49
CA ALA A 129 0.58 13.40 -23.72
C ALA A 129 0.72 12.62 -22.41
N SER A 130 1.53 11.55 -22.37
CA SER A 130 1.81 10.78 -21.16
C SER A 130 2.68 11.57 -20.18
N LEU A 131 3.63 12.37 -20.66
CA LEU A 131 4.44 13.27 -19.85
C LEU A 131 3.58 14.38 -19.20
N GLU A 132 2.63 14.93 -19.94
CA GLU A 132 1.65 15.88 -19.37
C GLU A 132 0.78 15.23 -18.28
N ALA A 133 0.33 13.99 -18.50
CA ALA A 133 -0.45 13.24 -17.51
C ALA A 133 0.38 12.97 -16.25
N LEU A 134 1.66 12.57 -16.42
CA LEU A 134 2.61 12.39 -15.34
C LEU A 134 2.79 13.67 -14.52
N ASN A 135 2.93 14.82 -15.20
CA ASN A 135 3.05 16.12 -14.54
C ASN A 135 1.80 16.48 -13.72
N LYS A 136 0.61 16.13 -14.20
CA LYS A 136 -0.66 16.32 -13.46
C LYS A 136 -0.81 15.37 -12.28
N SER A 137 -0.20 14.19 -12.35
CA SER A 137 -0.18 13.20 -11.27
C SER A 137 0.81 13.58 -10.16
N CYS A 138 1.87 14.32 -10.50
CA CYS A 138 2.83 14.82 -9.50
C CYS A 138 2.19 15.88 -8.60
N LYS A 139 1.60 15.43 -7.52
CA LYS A 139 1.01 16.26 -6.45
C LYS A 139 1.32 15.60 -5.11
N PRO A 140 1.34 16.36 -4.01
CA PRO A 140 1.38 15.78 -2.68
C PRO A 140 0.26 14.76 -2.52
N SER A 141 0.61 13.49 -2.54
CA SER A 141 -0.34 12.38 -2.52
C SER A 141 0.34 11.19 -1.88
N PHE A 142 -0.40 10.51 -0.99
CA PHE A 142 0.09 9.33 -0.28
C PHE A 142 -0.13 8.04 -1.11
N ASN A 143 0.23 8.05 -2.39
CA ASN A 143 0.28 6.85 -3.21
C ASN A 143 1.58 6.80 -4.01
N ILE A 144 2.07 5.59 -4.22
CA ILE A 144 3.37 5.34 -4.84
C ILE A 144 3.47 5.95 -6.24
N TYR A 145 2.43 5.87 -7.07
CA TYR A 145 2.45 6.35 -8.45
C TYR A 145 2.61 7.87 -8.56
N SER A 146 1.97 8.64 -7.66
CA SER A 146 2.15 10.09 -7.61
C SER A 146 3.57 10.45 -7.18
N ILE A 147 4.14 9.76 -6.21
CA ILE A 147 5.51 9.99 -5.73
C ILE A 147 6.51 9.67 -6.85
N LEU A 148 6.40 8.51 -7.50
CA LEU A 148 7.26 8.14 -8.62
C LEU A 148 7.13 9.11 -9.80
N SER A 149 5.92 9.62 -10.06
CA SER A 149 5.69 10.65 -11.08
C SER A 149 6.45 11.94 -10.78
N CYS A 150 6.46 12.40 -9.53
CA CYS A 150 7.24 13.55 -9.12
C CYS A 150 8.74 13.30 -9.26
N ARG A 151 9.20 12.12 -8.86
CA ARG A 151 10.62 11.78 -8.93
C ARG A 151 11.14 11.71 -10.37
N ILE A 152 10.37 11.12 -11.31
CA ILE A 152 10.70 11.10 -12.75
C ILE A 152 10.84 12.52 -13.31
N LEU A 153 10.04 13.46 -12.83
CA LEU A 153 10.07 14.87 -13.26
C LEU A 153 11.13 15.71 -12.55
N ASP A 154 11.97 15.09 -11.71
CA ASP A 154 12.95 15.75 -10.85
C ASP A 154 12.34 16.89 -10.02
N LYS A 155 11.08 16.71 -9.61
CA LYS A 155 10.40 17.63 -8.71
C LYS A 155 10.67 17.20 -7.29
N THR A 156 11.28 18.09 -6.53
CA THR A 156 11.46 17.88 -5.09
C THR A 156 10.09 17.95 -4.41
N ILE A 157 9.87 17.08 -3.42
CA ILE A 157 8.66 17.10 -2.57
C ILE A 157 8.80 18.25 -1.52
N GLN A 158 9.51 19.32 -1.85
CA GLN A 158 9.70 20.49 -0.99
C GLN A 158 8.41 21.27 -0.69
N ASP A 159 7.31 20.98 -1.43
CA ASP A 159 6.00 21.58 -1.20
C ASP A 159 5.22 20.93 -0.03
N PHE A 160 5.83 20.00 0.71
CA PHE A 160 5.30 19.57 2.01
C PHE A 160 5.74 20.56 3.08
N GLU A 161 5.15 21.77 3.09
CA GLU A 161 5.39 22.72 4.16
C GLU A 161 4.91 22.15 5.51
N PHE A 162 5.86 21.91 6.38
CA PHE A 162 5.67 21.47 7.75
C PHE A 162 5.43 22.67 8.66
N ASN A 163 4.20 23.10 8.78
CA ASN A 163 3.87 24.25 9.64
C ASN A 163 3.17 23.75 10.92
N THR A 164 3.97 23.49 11.96
CA THR A 164 3.50 23.01 13.26
C THR A 164 3.61 24.05 14.35
N SER A 165 2.88 25.14 14.26
CA SER A 165 2.66 26.00 15.43
C SER A 165 1.51 25.44 16.28
N LEU A 166 1.83 24.63 17.27
CA LEU A 166 0.85 24.06 18.19
C LEU A 166 0.90 24.80 19.54
N MET A 167 -0.27 25.22 20.05
CA MET A 167 -0.36 26.04 21.26
C MET A 167 -0.06 25.27 22.56
N SER A 168 0.80 25.83 23.42
CA SER A 168 1.34 25.17 24.63
C SER A 168 0.49 25.33 25.90
N SER A 169 -0.46 26.28 25.97
CA SER A 169 -1.11 26.68 27.23
C SER A 169 -2.08 25.67 27.84
N ASP A 170 -2.63 24.74 27.06
CA ASP A 170 -3.61 23.76 27.56
C ASP A 170 -2.98 22.46 28.09
N LEU A 171 -1.71 22.24 27.77
CA LEU A 171 -0.99 21.03 28.16
C LEU A 171 -0.78 20.97 29.68
N GLU A 172 -0.36 22.07 30.28
CA GLU A 172 -0.09 22.17 31.71
C GLU A 172 -1.37 21.92 32.55
N SER A 173 -2.49 22.48 32.10
CA SER A 173 -3.79 22.23 32.73
C SER A 173 -4.22 20.74 32.65
N PHE A 174 -3.92 20.06 31.54
CA PHE A 174 -4.19 18.62 31.38
C PHE A 174 -3.29 17.80 32.30
N LEU A 175 -2.00 18.08 32.33
CA LEU A 175 -1.01 17.32 33.10
C LEU A 175 -1.28 17.39 34.62
N ASN A 176 -1.89 18.46 35.09
CA ASN A 176 -2.31 18.63 36.49
C ASN A 176 -3.64 17.92 36.86
N THR A 177 -4.22 17.18 35.92
CA THR A 177 -5.36 16.28 36.22
C THR A 177 -4.88 14.92 36.66
N LYS A 178 -5.72 14.17 37.44
CA LYS A 178 -5.42 12.78 37.84
C LYS A 178 -5.07 11.86 36.66
N LEU A 179 -5.68 12.11 35.51
CA LEU A 179 -5.40 11.36 34.30
C LEU A 179 -4.05 11.77 33.69
N GLY A 180 -3.76 13.08 33.65
CA GLY A 180 -2.48 13.60 33.20
C GLY A 180 -1.30 13.08 34.03
N GLU A 181 -1.43 13.12 35.36
CA GLU A 181 -0.45 12.56 36.30
C GLU A 181 -0.22 11.05 36.05
N ARG A 182 -1.30 10.28 35.85
CA ARG A 182 -1.21 8.87 35.51
C ARG A 182 -0.50 8.63 34.18
N ILE A 183 -0.80 9.41 33.17
CA ILE A 183 -0.16 9.29 31.84
C ILE A 183 1.33 9.63 31.95
N GLN A 184 1.69 10.69 32.69
CA GLN A 184 3.10 11.02 32.93
C GLN A 184 3.84 9.87 33.65
N ALA A 185 3.25 9.31 34.69
CA ALA A 185 3.84 8.18 35.41
C ALA A 185 4.06 6.95 34.48
N LEU A 186 3.12 6.66 33.56
CA LEU A 186 3.27 5.59 32.59
C LEU A 186 4.42 5.86 31.60
N ILE A 187 4.60 7.12 31.19
CA ILE A 187 5.69 7.52 30.29
C ILE A 187 7.05 7.44 31.02
N GLU A 188 7.11 7.86 32.29
CA GLU A 188 8.34 7.82 33.09
C GLU A 188 8.87 6.40 33.33
N ILE A 189 7.98 5.40 33.37
CA ILE A 189 8.34 3.99 33.51
C ILE A 189 8.40 3.25 32.15
N ASP A 190 8.42 3.99 31.03
CA ASP A 190 8.50 3.49 29.63
C ASP A 190 7.32 2.59 29.19
N GLU A 191 6.17 2.74 29.84
CA GLU A 191 4.93 2.01 29.46
C GLU A 191 4.12 2.79 28.42
N LEU A 192 4.79 3.24 27.34
CA LEU A 192 4.20 4.04 26.27
C LEU A 192 2.96 3.42 25.63
N PRO A 193 2.89 2.08 25.37
CA PRO A 193 1.70 1.47 24.78
C PRO A 193 0.47 1.58 25.69
N ILE A 194 0.66 1.55 27.02
CA ILE A 194 -0.44 1.70 27.97
C ILE A 194 -0.89 3.15 28.03
N ALA A 195 0.04 4.10 28.03
CA ALA A 195 -0.26 5.53 27.95
C ALA A 195 -1.09 5.87 26.69
N GLU A 196 -0.75 5.29 25.54
CA GLU A 196 -1.52 5.45 24.29
C GLU A 196 -2.96 4.93 24.42
N ILE A 197 -3.18 3.78 25.07
CA ILE A 197 -4.52 3.21 25.27
C ILE A 197 -5.37 4.13 26.13
N GLU A 198 -4.83 4.64 27.23
CA GLU A 198 -5.54 5.55 28.13
C GLU A 198 -5.95 6.85 27.40
N LEU A 199 -5.02 7.45 26.66
CA LEU A 199 -5.29 8.68 25.87
C LEU A 199 -6.24 8.44 24.71
N ASN A 200 -6.17 7.29 24.05
CA ASN A 200 -7.04 6.95 22.92
C ASN A 200 -8.52 6.88 23.34
N ARG A 201 -8.81 6.51 24.59
CA ARG A 201 -10.18 6.51 25.11
C ARG A 201 -10.81 7.91 25.16
N LEU A 202 -9.99 8.95 25.29
CA LEU A 202 -10.45 10.35 25.36
C LEU A 202 -10.83 10.90 23.97
N GLN A 203 -10.29 10.39 22.89
CA GLN A 203 -10.54 10.94 21.55
C GLN A 203 -12.02 10.96 21.17
N ASN A 204 -12.80 9.99 21.66
CA ASN A 204 -14.21 9.86 21.31
C ASN A 204 -15.13 10.81 22.10
N ILE A 205 -14.63 11.42 23.18
CA ILE A 205 -15.43 12.20 24.14
C ILE A 205 -15.01 13.66 24.25
N THR A 206 -13.99 14.09 23.50
CA THR A 206 -13.41 15.42 23.61
C THR A 206 -13.63 16.28 22.35
N ASN A 207 -13.54 17.61 22.51
CA ASN A 207 -13.61 18.56 21.42
C ASN A 207 -12.26 18.66 20.65
N ASP A 208 -12.26 19.34 19.51
CA ASP A 208 -11.07 19.47 18.65
C ASP A 208 -9.90 20.21 19.32
N ARG A 209 -10.17 21.15 20.22
CA ARG A 209 -9.12 21.84 21.00
C ARG A 209 -8.34 20.84 21.85
N PHE A 210 -9.05 19.96 22.56
CA PHE A 210 -8.41 18.92 23.37
C PHE A 210 -7.70 17.87 22.53
N LYS A 211 -8.23 17.51 21.34
CA LYS A 211 -7.55 16.60 20.41
C LYS A 211 -6.25 17.19 19.87
N ARG A 212 -6.19 18.51 19.62
CA ARG A 212 -4.93 19.19 19.26
C ARG A 212 -3.90 19.09 20.39
N LEU A 213 -4.34 19.20 21.63
CA LEU A 213 -3.49 18.99 22.80
C LEU A 213 -2.96 17.54 22.85
N ILE A 214 -3.84 16.53 22.65
CA ILE A 214 -3.43 15.12 22.57
C ILE A 214 -2.42 14.91 21.44
N LEU A 215 -2.61 15.51 20.27
CA LEU A 215 -1.68 15.41 19.16
C LEU A 215 -0.30 15.95 19.54
N ASN A 216 -0.23 17.15 20.13
CA ASN A 216 1.02 17.73 20.62
C ASN A 216 1.72 16.86 21.64
N PHE A 217 0.95 16.41 22.62
CA PHE A 217 1.46 15.52 23.66
C PHE A 217 2.01 14.22 23.07
N SER A 218 1.31 13.65 22.09
CA SER A 218 1.73 12.42 21.40
C SER A 218 3.04 12.60 20.66
N ILE A 219 3.21 13.72 19.94
CA ILE A 219 4.45 14.04 19.23
C ILE A 219 5.60 14.18 20.22
N LYS A 220 5.40 14.95 21.30
CA LYS A 220 6.44 15.21 22.30
C LYS A 220 6.93 13.95 23.02
N ASN A 221 6.05 12.95 23.19
CA ASN A 221 6.32 11.75 23.97
C ASN A 221 6.42 10.47 23.10
N ASP A 222 6.64 10.59 21.79
CA ASP A 222 6.79 9.46 20.85
C ASP A 222 5.61 8.46 20.85
N LEU A 223 4.37 8.93 21.15
CA LEU A 223 3.16 8.11 21.13
C LEU A 223 2.62 8.01 19.68
N SER A 224 3.36 7.29 18.84
CA SER A 224 3.22 7.30 17.37
C SER A 224 1.84 6.85 16.87
N SER A 225 1.25 5.82 17.48
CA SER A 225 -0.08 5.34 17.09
C SER A 225 -1.16 6.38 17.36
N LEU A 226 -1.08 7.02 18.52
CA LEU A 226 -2.01 8.06 18.93
C LEU A 226 -1.85 9.32 18.06
N GLN A 227 -0.61 9.71 17.74
CA GLN A 227 -0.29 10.80 16.83
C GLN A 227 -1.00 10.63 15.49
N ILE A 228 -0.80 9.48 14.82
CA ILE A 228 -1.41 9.19 13.51
C ILE A 228 -2.95 9.23 13.59
N LYS A 229 -3.53 8.58 14.60
CA LYS A 229 -4.99 8.52 14.76
C LYS A 229 -5.59 9.91 14.98
N THR A 230 -4.96 10.69 15.86
CA THR A 230 -5.43 12.04 16.20
C THR A 230 -5.30 12.99 15.01
N ALA A 231 -4.19 12.91 14.27
CA ALA A 231 -3.97 13.68 13.05
C ALA A 231 -5.03 13.38 11.98
N LYS A 232 -5.28 12.10 11.70
CA LYS A 232 -6.33 11.69 10.75
C LYS A 232 -7.72 12.15 11.16
N TYR A 233 -8.00 12.19 12.45
CA TYR A 233 -9.27 12.68 12.95
C TYR A 233 -9.43 14.18 12.73
N LEU A 234 -8.39 14.96 13.07
CA LEU A 234 -8.41 16.43 13.02
C LEU A 234 -8.38 16.99 11.60
N PHE A 235 -7.56 16.39 10.74
CA PHE A 235 -7.22 16.95 9.42
C PHE A 235 -7.76 16.12 8.26
N LYS A 236 -8.27 14.91 8.51
CA LYS A 236 -8.76 13.99 7.47
C LYS A 236 -7.71 13.78 6.37
N ASP A 237 -8.10 14.07 5.11
CA ASP A 237 -7.24 13.91 3.93
C ASP A 237 -6.14 14.99 3.83
N ASP A 238 -6.28 16.10 4.58
CA ASP A 238 -5.33 17.23 4.60
C ASP A 238 -4.33 17.13 5.76
N ALA A 239 -4.19 15.95 6.39
CA ALA A 239 -3.29 15.79 7.52
C ALA A 239 -1.82 15.98 7.08
N PRO A 240 -1.05 16.85 7.79
CA PRO A 240 0.36 17.05 7.52
C PRO A 240 1.15 15.76 7.60
N ILE A 241 2.17 15.64 6.73
CA ILE A 241 2.96 14.41 6.58
C ILE A 241 3.68 14.05 7.88
N ASP A 242 4.24 15.02 8.58
CA ASP A 242 4.91 14.84 9.87
C ASP A 242 4.04 14.19 10.93
N PHE A 243 2.74 14.49 10.88
CA PHE A 243 1.80 13.89 11.82
C PHE A 243 1.41 12.46 11.44
N LEU A 244 1.52 12.13 10.15
CA LEU A 244 1.17 10.80 9.64
C LEU A 244 2.37 9.84 9.58
N TYR A 245 3.60 10.38 9.64
CA TYR A 245 4.84 9.61 9.51
C TYR A 245 5.77 9.85 10.71
N PRO A 246 5.39 9.42 11.93
CA PRO A 246 6.26 9.55 13.10
C PRO A 246 7.54 8.74 12.93
N THR A 247 8.64 9.28 13.48
CA THR A 247 9.95 8.62 13.57
C THR A 247 10.31 8.40 15.04
N PRO A 248 9.71 7.42 15.71
CA PRO A 248 9.85 7.26 17.15
C PRO A 248 11.27 6.89 17.55
N LYS A 249 11.78 7.54 18.61
CA LYS A 249 13.15 7.32 19.11
C LYS A 249 13.32 5.94 19.76
N TRP A 250 12.27 5.43 20.39
CA TRP A 250 12.31 4.14 21.09
C TRP A 250 12.64 2.95 20.20
N ILE A 251 12.41 3.04 18.86
CA ILE A 251 12.72 1.96 17.94
C ILE A 251 14.19 1.91 17.52
N GLN A 252 14.96 3.00 17.71
CA GLN A 252 16.32 3.12 17.19
C GLN A 252 17.32 2.13 17.81
N GLY A 253 17.04 1.62 19.02
CA GLY A 253 17.87 0.63 19.70
C GLY A 253 17.52 -0.84 19.39
N TYR A 254 16.52 -1.09 18.57
CA TYR A 254 16.02 -2.45 18.34
C TYR A 254 16.90 -3.21 17.32
N ASN A 255 16.88 -4.53 17.41
CA ASN A 255 17.56 -5.40 16.46
C ASN A 255 16.74 -5.61 15.19
N PHE A 256 17.22 -5.07 14.07
CA PHE A 256 16.58 -5.20 12.76
C PHE A 256 17.17 -6.34 11.91
N ASN A 257 18.04 -7.18 12.47
CA ASN A 257 18.66 -8.31 11.77
C ASN A 257 19.26 -7.94 10.39
N SER A 258 20.04 -6.87 10.35
CA SER A 258 20.68 -6.31 9.14
C SER A 258 19.72 -5.77 8.07
N ILE A 259 18.43 -5.70 8.35
CA ILE A 259 17.47 -5.03 7.45
C ILE A 259 17.51 -3.52 7.72
N ASP A 260 17.45 -2.72 6.66
CA ASP A 260 17.35 -1.26 6.77
C ASP A 260 16.16 -0.87 7.67
N PRO A 261 16.39 -0.10 8.75
CA PRO A 261 15.35 0.39 9.64
C PRO A 261 14.20 1.08 8.92
N THR A 262 14.48 1.76 7.78
CA THR A 262 13.46 2.44 6.98
C THR A 262 12.41 1.48 6.41
N ILE A 263 12.84 0.29 5.99
CA ILE A 263 11.94 -0.77 5.53
C ILE A 263 11.05 -1.25 6.69
N ILE A 264 11.67 -1.53 7.85
CA ILE A 264 10.94 -2.05 9.02
C ILE A 264 9.90 -1.04 9.53
N ILE A 265 10.28 0.23 9.66
CA ILE A 265 9.37 1.32 10.08
C ILE A 265 8.21 1.46 9.09
N SER A 266 8.48 1.32 7.79
CA SER A 266 7.47 1.38 6.73
C SER A 266 6.45 0.25 6.83
N MET A 267 6.92 -0.95 7.18
CA MET A 267 6.07 -2.12 7.43
C MET A 267 5.26 -1.95 8.72
N ILE A 268 5.87 -1.53 9.82
CA ILE A 268 5.17 -1.26 11.10
C ILE A 268 4.05 -0.26 10.90
N ARG A 269 4.31 0.82 10.15
CA ARG A 269 3.28 1.81 9.83
C ARG A 269 2.11 1.20 9.07
N GLN A 270 2.35 0.31 8.11
CA GLN A 270 1.29 -0.35 7.35
C GLN A 270 0.56 -1.41 8.19
N GLU A 271 1.25 -2.19 9.00
CA GLU A 271 0.70 -3.32 9.74
C GLU A 271 -0.13 -2.91 10.96
N SER A 272 0.38 -1.99 11.76
CA SER A 272 -0.24 -1.62 13.04
C SER A 272 -0.44 -0.13 13.27
N GLN A 273 0.10 0.73 12.41
CA GLN A 273 0.25 2.16 12.67
C GLN A 273 0.91 2.41 14.04
N PHE A 274 1.98 1.67 14.32
CA PHE A 274 2.74 1.70 15.59
C PHE A 274 1.99 1.24 16.85
N SER A 275 0.87 0.55 16.72
CA SER A 275 0.15 0.03 17.88
C SER A 275 0.76 -1.30 18.34
N ALA A 276 1.46 -1.29 19.47
CA ALA A 276 2.09 -2.49 20.04
C ALA A 276 1.07 -3.58 20.43
N PHE A 277 -0.14 -3.18 20.84
CA PHE A 277 -1.23 -4.10 21.19
C PHE A 277 -2.17 -4.42 20.03
N ALA A 278 -1.80 -4.12 18.79
CA ALA A 278 -2.62 -4.46 17.63
C ALA A 278 -2.78 -5.99 17.54
N LYS A 279 -4.03 -6.41 17.25
CA LYS A 279 -4.38 -7.81 16.99
C LYS A 279 -5.34 -7.89 15.83
N SER A 280 -4.99 -8.66 14.80
CA SER A 280 -5.87 -8.88 13.65
C SER A 280 -6.93 -9.96 13.90
N GLY A 281 -7.97 -10.00 13.05
CA GLY A 281 -8.96 -11.08 13.06
C GLY A 281 -8.36 -12.47 12.79
N LYS A 282 -7.18 -12.54 12.17
CA LYS A 282 -6.42 -13.78 11.91
C LYS A 282 -5.42 -14.10 13.04
N SER A 283 -5.50 -13.40 14.18
CA SER A 283 -4.59 -13.54 15.32
C SER A 283 -3.11 -13.29 14.97
N ALA A 284 -2.84 -12.27 14.18
CA ALA A 284 -1.54 -11.65 14.09
C ALA A 284 -1.40 -10.58 15.17
N TYR A 285 -0.19 -10.40 15.74
CA TYR A 285 0.05 -9.62 16.96
C TYR A 285 1.14 -8.56 16.76
N GLY A 286 0.96 -7.43 17.42
CA GLY A 286 1.97 -6.41 17.67
C GLY A 286 2.30 -5.53 16.48
N LEU A 287 3.43 -4.83 16.55
CA LEU A 287 3.87 -3.80 15.61
C LEU A 287 3.91 -4.30 14.16
N MET A 288 4.49 -5.46 13.92
CA MET A 288 4.67 -6.05 12.59
C MET A 288 3.63 -7.15 12.27
N GLN A 289 2.57 -7.27 13.08
CA GLN A 289 1.46 -8.21 12.88
C GLN A 289 1.91 -9.66 12.61
N ILE A 290 2.73 -10.20 13.50
CA ILE A 290 3.29 -11.54 13.36
C ILE A 290 2.32 -12.60 13.88
N LEU A 291 2.10 -13.65 13.06
CA LEU A 291 1.38 -14.84 13.50
C LEU A 291 2.25 -15.67 14.46
N PRO A 292 1.68 -16.23 15.54
CA PRO A 292 2.44 -17.09 16.47
C PRO A 292 3.09 -18.31 15.80
N SER A 293 2.50 -18.82 14.72
CA SER A 293 3.08 -19.89 13.90
C SER A 293 4.35 -19.43 13.17
N THR A 294 4.33 -18.24 12.58
CA THR A 294 5.47 -17.62 11.91
C THR A 294 6.58 -17.31 12.93
N ALA A 295 6.23 -16.67 14.05
CA ALA A 295 7.18 -16.40 15.12
C ALA A 295 7.93 -17.65 15.58
N ARG A 296 7.21 -18.74 15.79
CA ARG A 296 7.77 -20.04 16.16
C ARG A 296 8.72 -20.63 15.14
N MET A 297 8.47 -20.36 13.87
CA MET A 297 9.31 -20.84 12.76
C MET A 297 10.65 -20.12 12.73
N VAL A 298 10.66 -18.79 12.88
CA VAL A 298 11.84 -17.96 12.67
C VAL A 298 12.61 -17.64 13.95
N ASN A 299 11.95 -17.44 15.06
CA ASN A 299 12.57 -17.08 16.34
C ASN A 299 12.37 -18.19 17.38
N LYS A 300 13.45 -18.88 17.75
CA LYS A 300 13.43 -20.01 18.70
C LYS A 300 13.67 -19.59 20.15
N LYS A 301 13.95 -18.31 20.40
CA LYS A 301 14.27 -17.80 21.74
C LYS A 301 13.06 -17.82 22.68
N HIS A 302 11.83 -17.74 22.14
CA HIS A 302 10.61 -17.56 22.92
C HIS A 302 9.56 -18.67 22.70
N LYS A 303 8.69 -18.88 23.71
CA LYS A 303 7.65 -19.93 23.70
C LYS A 303 6.32 -19.39 23.11
N PHE A 304 6.31 -18.95 21.86
CA PHE A 304 5.14 -18.33 21.21
C PHE A 304 3.88 -19.23 21.15
N LYS A 305 4.04 -20.57 21.23
CA LYS A 305 2.88 -21.49 21.20
C LYS A 305 2.08 -21.41 22.50
N SER A 306 2.74 -21.39 23.64
CA SER A 306 2.10 -21.35 24.97
C SER A 306 1.75 -19.93 25.40
N ASN A 307 2.51 -18.94 24.95
CA ASN A 307 2.27 -17.54 25.26
C ASN A 307 2.43 -16.64 24.02
N PRO A 308 1.41 -16.55 23.14
CA PRO A 308 1.47 -15.69 21.97
C PRO A 308 1.48 -14.19 22.31
N ARG A 309 1.09 -13.81 23.55
CA ARG A 309 1.07 -12.40 23.99
C ARG A 309 2.46 -11.80 24.15
N ILE A 310 3.52 -12.60 24.16
CA ILE A 310 4.91 -12.13 24.09
C ILE A 310 5.11 -11.25 22.84
N LEU A 311 4.36 -11.48 21.76
CA LEU A 311 4.39 -10.64 20.54
C LEU A 311 3.79 -9.24 20.74
N TYR A 312 3.25 -8.90 21.88
CA TYR A 312 2.90 -7.51 22.22
C TYR A 312 4.10 -6.71 22.73
N ASP A 313 5.18 -7.38 23.12
CA ASP A 313 6.44 -6.72 23.42
C ASP A 313 7.01 -6.15 22.13
N PRO A 314 7.25 -4.82 22.07
CA PRO A 314 7.68 -4.15 20.82
C PRO A 314 9.01 -4.66 20.30
N GLU A 315 10.01 -4.87 21.15
CA GLU A 315 11.34 -5.30 20.75
C GLU A 315 11.34 -6.75 20.23
N ILE A 316 10.69 -7.66 20.96
CA ILE A 316 10.52 -9.06 20.53
C ILE A 316 9.75 -9.15 19.22
N ASN A 317 8.75 -8.30 19.04
CA ASN A 317 7.94 -8.27 17.82
C ASN A 317 8.77 -7.81 16.61
N VAL A 318 9.52 -6.71 16.76
CA VAL A 318 10.37 -6.15 15.69
C VAL A 318 11.51 -7.12 15.36
N GLU A 319 12.22 -7.67 16.34
CA GLU A 319 13.25 -8.70 16.09
C GLU A 319 12.66 -9.88 15.30
N THR A 320 11.51 -10.38 15.73
CA THR A 320 10.88 -11.54 15.09
C THR A 320 10.39 -11.22 13.66
N GLY A 321 9.81 -10.05 13.46
CA GLY A 321 9.34 -9.60 12.15
C GLY A 321 10.48 -9.36 11.17
N SER A 322 11.58 -8.78 11.63
CA SER A 322 12.79 -8.56 10.83
C SER A 322 13.46 -9.88 10.44
N LEU A 323 13.57 -10.85 11.37
CA LEU A 323 14.02 -12.21 11.07
C LEU A 323 13.14 -12.89 10.02
N TYR A 324 11.84 -12.69 10.09
CA TYR A 324 10.94 -13.26 9.08
C TYR A 324 11.16 -12.64 7.72
N LEU A 325 11.30 -11.32 7.63
CA LEU A 325 11.60 -10.64 6.37
C LEU A 325 12.95 -11.09 5.79
N GLN A 326 14.01 -11.17 6.62
CA GLN A 326 15.32 -11.67 6.21
C GLN A 326 15.23 -13.10 5.64
N ASN A 327 14.51 -14.00 6.33
CA ASN A 327 14.29 -15.36 5.83
C ASN A 327 13.52 -15.39 4.50
N LEU A 328 12.60 -14.46 4.27
CA LEU A 328 11.88 -14.36 3.00
C LEU A 328 12.81 -13.88 1.88
N LEU A 329 13.63 -12.87 2.13
CA LEU A 329 14.60 -12.34 1.17
C LEU A 329 15.60 -13.42 0.71
N SER A 330 16.01 -14.33 1.60
CA SER A 330 16.96 -15.43 1.32
C SER A 330 16.36 -16.60 0.52
N ILE A 331 15.04 -16.62 0.26
CA ILE A 331 14.43 -17.69 -0.55
C ILE A 331 14.89 -17.56 -2.01
N ASN A 332 15.38 -18.64 -2.63
CA ASN A 332 15.99 -18.63 -3.97
C ASN A 332 15.18 -17.92 -5.05
N TYR A 333 13.84 -18.09 -5.08
CA TYR A 333 13.00 -17.45 -6.10
C TYR A 333 12.57 -16.01 -5.74
N ILE A 334 12.90 -15.56 -4.52
CA ILE A 334 12.77 -14.14 -4.09
C ILE A 334 14.10 -13.44 -4.36
N ASN A 335 15.21 -14.04 -3.96
CA ASN A 335 16.58 -13.61 -4.29
C ASN A 335 16.83 -12.12 -4.03
N GLY A 336 16.58 -11.67 -2.80
CA GLY A 336 16.75 -10.27 -2.39
C GLY A 336 15.69 -9.28 -2.88
N ASP A 337 14.77 -9.68 -3.74
CA ASP A 337 13.71 -8.80 -4.28
C ASP A 337 12.71 -8.42 -3.18
N LEU A 338 12.74 -7.17 -2.74
CA LEU A 338 11.89 -6.65 -1.68
C LEU A 338 10.39 -6.75 -2.04
N LEU A 339 10.02 -6.52 -3.30
CA LEU A 339 8.62 -6.56 -3.72
C LEU A 339 8.06 -7.98 -3.57
N LYS A 340 8.81 -8.99 -4.00
CA LYS A 340 8.46 -10.41 -3.81
C LYS A 340 8.45 -10.81 -2.33
N ALA A 341 9.40 -10.28 -1.53
CA ALA A 341 9.43 -10.51 -0.10
C ALA A 341 8.19 -9.91 0.61
N LEU A 342 7.77 -8.70 0.25
CA LEU A 342 6.57 -8.06 0.79
C LEU A 342 5.29 -8.81 0.39
N ILE A 343 5.17 -9.29 -0.85
CA ILE A 343 4.07 -10.17 -1.27
C ILE A 343 4.04 -11.42 -0.40
N SER A 344 5.22 -12.04 -0.17
CA SER A 344 5.34 -13.24 0.66
C SER A 344 5.04 -13.00 2.12
N TYR A 345 5.42 -11.84 2.64
CA TYR A 345 5.15 -11.45 4.03
C TYR A 345 3.65 -11.42 4.31
N ASN A 346 2.89 -10.77 3.43
CA ASN A 346 1.44 -10.61 3.60
C ASN A 346 0.66 -11.88 3.22
N ALA A 347 1.00 -12.53 2.11
CA ALA A 347 0.23 -13.64 1.55
C ALA A 347 0.84 -15.03 1.83
N GLY A 348 2.08 -15.09 2.29
CA GLY A 348 2.87 -16.30 2.44
C GLY A 348 3.65 -16.69 1.17
N PRO A 349 4.90 -17.23 1.30
CA PRO A 349 5.77 -17.57 0.19
C PRO A 349 5.18 -18.64 -0.75
N GLY A 350 4.36 -19.54 -0.22
CA GLY A 350 3.68 -20.55 -1.04
C GLY A 350 2.65 -19.95 -2.01
N ASN A 351 1.99 -18.84 -1.65
CA ASN A 351 1.10 -18.14 -2.57
C ASN A 351 1.89 -17.38 -3.64
N LEU A 352 2.95 -16.69 -3.28
CA LEU A 352 3.85 -16.06 -4.26
C LEU A 352 4.34 -17.09 -5.29
N SER A 353 4.89 -18.22 -4.83
CA SER A 353 5.37 -19.27 -5.74
C SER A 353 4.28 -19.78 -6.71
N LYS A 354 3.04 -19.94 -6.24
CA LYS A 354 1.90 -20.30 -7.09
C LYS A 354 1.57 -19.22 -8.11
N TRP A 355 1.59 -17.95 -7.70
CA TRP A 355 1.27 -16.83 -8.58
C TRP A 355 2.35 -16.64 -9.65
N MET A 356 3.62 -16.66 -9.27
CA MET A 356 4.74 -16.59 -10.24
C MET A 356 4.70 -17.69 -11.31
N LYS A 357 4.29 -18.91 -10.94
CA LYS A 357 4.16 -20.02 -11.92
C LYS A 357 2.96 -19.87 -12.87
N LYS A 358 1.96 -19.10 -12.49
CA LYS A 358 0.70 -18.95 -13.25
C LYS A 358 0.59 -17.64 -14.02
N THR A 359 1.47 -16.70 -13.76
CA THR A 359 1.37 -15.32 -14.26
C THR A 359 2.62 -14.97 -15.03
N THR A 360 2.46 -14.53 -16.25
CA THR A 360 3.52 -13.91 -17.03
C THR A 360 3.75 -12.49 -16.50
N PHE A 361 4.94 -12.21 -16.00
CA PHE A 361 5.31 -10.88 -15.47
C PHE A 361 6.66 -10.38 -16.02
N ASN A 362 7.29 -11.12 -16.95
CA ASN A 362 8.49 -10.72 -17.70
C ASN A 362 9.63 -10.23 -16.81
N ASP A 363 9.85 -10.86 -15.65
CA ASP A 363 10.79 -10.49 -14.61
C ASP A 363 10.61 -9.05 -14.06
N ASP A 364 9.46 -8.46 -14.31
CA ASP A 364 9.03 -7.16 -13.81
C ASP A 364 8.22 -7.36 -12.51
N SER A 365 8.87 -7.15 -11.36
CA SER A 365 8.23 -7.36 -10.05
C SER A 365 7.10 -6.35 -9.79
N PHE A 366 7.15 -5.17 -10.42
CA PHE A 366 6.08 -4.20 -10.33
C PHE A 366 4.84 -4.65 -11.12
N LEU A 367 5.04 -5.21 -12.33
CA LEU A 367 3.95 -5.88 -13.08
C LEU A 367 3.41 -7.10 -12.31
N LEU A 368 4.27 -7.85 -11.61
CA LEU A 368 3.84 -8.97 -10.79
C LEU A 368 2.84 -8.52 -9.71
N ILE A 369 3.12 -7.42 -9.00
CA ILE A 369 2.20 -6.85 -7.99
C ILE A 369 0.83 -6.64 -8.61
N GLU A 370 0.75 -6.00 -9.78
CA GLU A 370 -0.52 -5.70 -10.45
C GLU A 370 -1.23 -6.94 -11.01
N SER A 371 -0.51 -8.06 -11.11
CA SER A 371 -0.99 -9.31 -11.72
C SER A 371 -1.44 -10.36 -10.69
N ILE A 372 -1.15 -10.19 -9.40
CA ILE A 372 -1.57 -11.15 -8.39
C ILE A 372 -3.07 -11.00 -8.05
N PRO A 373 -3.79 -12.10 -7.74
CA PRO A 373 -5.25 -12.06 -7.54
C PRO A 373 -5.68 -11.42 -6.21
N SER A 374 -4.79 -11.32 -5.23
CA SER A 374 -5.09 -10.76 -3.91
C SER A 374 -5.02 -9.23 -3.92
N ARG A 375 -6.18 -8.57 -3.95
CA ARG A 375 -6.24 -7.11 -3.81
C ARG A 375 -5.65 -6.63 -2.49
N GLU A 376 -5.88 -7.37 -1.39
CA GLU A 376 -5.32 -7.06 -0.07
C GLU A 376 -3.79 -6.98 -0.14
N THR A 377 -3.17 -7.97 -0.77
CA THR A 377 -1.71 -8.06 -0.89
C THR A 377 -1.14 -6.97 -1.81
N ARG A 378 -1.79 -6.70 -2.97
CA ARG A 378 -1.38 -5.56 -3.83
C ARG A 378 -1.36 -4.26 -3.05
N MET A 379 -2.48 -3.92 -2.40
CA MET A 379 -2.59 -2.69 -1.61
C MET A 379 -1.60 -2.64 -0.44
N PHE A 380 -1.27 -3.79 0.16
CA PHE A 380 -0.26 -3.88 1.21
C PHE A 380 1.11 -3.46 0.67
N VAL A 381 1.55 -4.08 -0.42
CA VAL A 381 2.86 -3.79 -1.03
C VAL A 381 2.96 -2.33 -1.47
N GLU A 382 1.97 -1.82 -2.20
CA GLU A 382 1.94 -0.42 -2.65
C GLU A 382 2.03 0.59 -1.49
N ARG A 383 1.33 0.31 -0.38
CA ARG A 383 1.37 1.17 0.82
C ARG A 383 2.70 1.08 1.54
N VAL A 384 3.31 -0.10 1.62
CA VAL A 384 4.66 -0.22 2.20
C VAL A 384 5.67 0.53 1.34
N LEU A 385 5.63 0.40 0.01
CA LEU A 385 6.49 1.15 -0.89
C LEU A 385 6.28 2.67 -0.77
N THR A 386 5.03 3.10 -0.66
CA THR A 386 4.71 4.52 -0.39
C THR A 386 5.34 4.99 0.92
N ASN A 387 5.17 4.21 1.99
CA ASN A 387 5.76 4.54 3.29
C ASN A 387 7.30 4.57 3.21
N LEU A 388 7.89 3.61 2.50
CA LEU A 388 9.35 3.47 2.36
C LEU A 388 9.95 4.72 1.73
N VAL A 389 9.42 5.18 0.61
CA VAL A 389 9.92 6.38 -0.06
C VAL A 389 9.71 7.65 0.79
N ILE A 390 8.58 7.74 1.50
CA ILE A 390 8.32 8.89 2.38
C ILE A 390 9.27 8.88 3.58
N TYR A 391 9.50 7.74 4.23
CA TYR A 391 10.44 7.67 5.34
C TYR A 391 11.89 7.87 4.92
N GLU A 392 12.27 7.39 3.74
CA GLU A 392 13.59 7.68 3.18
C GLU A 392 13.79 9.19 2.98
N LEU A 393 12.79 9.88 2.44
CA LEU A 393 12.83 11.34 2.30
C LEU A 393 12.94 12.05 3.65
N ILE A 394 12.12 11.67 4.63
CA ILE A 394 12.12 12.30 5.97
C ILE A 394 13.46 12.08 6.70
N ASN A 395 14.00 10.85 6.66
CA ASN A 395 15.15 10.46 7.47
C ASN A 395 16.48 10.79 6.80
N HIS A 396 16.55 10.71 5.48
CA HIS A 396 17.80 10.77 4.72
C HIS A 396 17.82 11.85 3.65
N ASN A 397 16.71 12.53 3.41
CA ASN A 397 16.54 13.50 2.32
C ASN A 397 16.97 12.92 0.96
N SER A 398 16.67 11.65 0.71
CA SER A 398 17.06 10.90 -0.49
C SER A 398 15.85 10.13 -1.07
N PHE A 399 16.02 9.61 -2.29
CA PHE A 399 15.01 8.84 -3.03
C PHE A 399 15.61 7.57 -3.65
N ASN A 400 16.63 6.96 -3.01
CA ASN A 400 17.34 5.81 -3.56
C ASN A 400 16.38 4.65 -3.89
N TYR A 401 15.43 4.35 -3.01
CA TYR A 401 14.43 3.31 -3.25
C TYR A 401 13.46 3.65 -4.40
N ALA A 402 13.07 4.91 -4.53
CA ALA A 402 12.27 5.35 -5.66
C ALA A 402 13.04 5.29 -6.98
N ASP A 403 14.31 5.70 -6.96
CA ASP A 403 15.19 5.68 -8.14
C ASP A 403 15.45 4.25 -8.61
N GLU A 404 15.72 3.34 -7.68
CA GLU A 404 15.90 1.92 -7.99
C GLU A 404 14.61 1.32 -8.57
N LEU A 405 13.46 1.60 -7.97
CA LEU A 405 12.16 1.11 -8.46
C LEU A 405 11.84 1.63 -9.86
N ILE A 406 12.17 2.89 -10.17
CA ILE A 406 12.00 3.48 -11.52
C ILE A 406 12.94 2.84 -12.52
N ALA A 407 14.18 2.58 -12.13
CA ALA A 407 15.21 2.06 -13.03
C ALA A 407 15.01 0.57 -13.34
N THR A 408 14.58 -0.22 -12.37
CA THR A 408 14.64 -1.70 -12.44
C THR A 408 13.31 -2.40 -12.24
N ASN A 409 12.22 -1.68 -11.89
CA ASN A 409 10.92 -2.21 -11.48
C ASN A 409 10.99 -3.17 -10.28
N THR A 410 12.05 -3.09 -9.47
CA THR A 410 12.22 -3.83 -8.23
C THR A 410 13.11 -3.04 -7.26
N ILE A 411 13.31 -3.54 -6.05
CA ILE A 411 14.28 -3.05 -5.06
C ILE A 411 15.04 -4.28 -4.58
N LEU A 412 16.37 -4.30 -4.74
CA LEU A 412 17.20 -5.41 -4.33
C LEU A 412 17.87 -5.13 -3.00
N ILE A 413 17.61 -5.96 -2.01
CA ILE A 413 18.28 -5.96 -0.73
C ILE A 413 19.42 -6.98 -0.80
N ASN A 414 20.61 -6.48 -0.90
CA ASN A 414 21.84 -7.31 -0.90
C ASN A 414 22.27 -7.54 0.56
N ASP A 415 22.76 -8.75 0.83
CA ASP A 415 23.30 -9.17 2.15
C ASP A 415 24.55 -8.35 2.55
#